data_666ff22c831fafc7510d6b3a7ba7ec98
#
_entry.id   666ff22c831fafc7510d6b3a7ba7ec98
#
_cell.length_a   1.000
_cell.length_b   1.000
_cell.length_c   1.000
_cell.angle_alpha   90.00
_cell.angle_beta   90.00
_cell.angle_gamma   90.00
#
_symmetry.space_group_name_H-M   'P 1'
#
loop_
_entity.id
_entity.type
_entity.pdbx_description
1 polymer ?
#
loop_
_entity_poly.entity_id
_entity_poly.type
_entity_poly.pdbx_seq_one_letter_code
_entity_poly.pdbx_strand_id
1 'polypeptide(L)'
;MKRMACSRIMIVGGPGSGKTWLARQLGLEYDLPVHAVDDEVWDGNGHLRAPDDIDRRVRQLTAQDKWIIEGGNGRTYSDRVERADAIIRLAPPIWQRLHRVLRRDGLQIELLRWTLRYDRVFGARDCRALQDGSKTAICIDIRSNKDMQRLMLAGIAKS
;
A
#
# COMPACT_ATOMS: atom_id res chain seq x y z
N MET A 1 -5.77 13.68 20.15
CA MET A 1 -4.78 13.39 19.09
C MET A 1 -3.87 12.27 19.59
N LYS A 2 -3.95 11.09 18.94
CA LYS A 2 -2.95 10.03 19.19
C LYS A 2 -1.60 10.55 18.67
N ARG A 3 -0.59 10.59 19.54
CA ARG A 3 0.78 10.93 19.15
C ARG A 3 1.26 9.85 18.17
N MET A 4 1.45 10.22 16.92
CA MET A 4 1.96 9.31 15.92
C MET A 4 3.48 9.24 16.01
N ALA A 5 4.00 8.02 16.14
CA ALA A 5 5.44 7.75 16.04
C ALA A 5 5.91 7.69 14.57
N CYS A 6 4.99 7.74 13.60
CA CYS A 6 5.26 7.50 12.18
C CYS A 6 4.73 8.65 11.33
N SER A 7 5.59 9.19 10.48
CA SER A 7 5.24 10.24 9.51
C SER A 7 5.25 9.72 8.06
N ARG A 8 5.86 8.56 7.83
CA ARG A 8 6.05 7.96 6.51
C ARG A 8 5.55 6.52 6.53
N ILE A 9 4.43 6.28 5.87
CA ILE A 9 3.74 4.99 5.90
C ILE A 9 3.67 4.40 4.49
N MET A 10 4.22 3.21 4.31
CA MET A 10 4.08 2.43 3.08
C MET A 10 2.96 1.40 3.25
N ILE A 11 2.04 1.34 2.27
CA ILE A 11 0.94 0.35 2.26
C ILE A 11 1.02 -0.49 1.00
N VAL A 12 1.13 -1.80 1.15
CA VAL A 12 1.22 -2.77 0.06
C VAL A 12 0.14 -3.85 0.14
N GLY A 13 -0.11 -4.52 -0.97
CA GLY A 13 -1.10 -5.60 -1.08
C GLY A 13 -1.77 -5.65 -2.45
N GLY A 14 -2.46 -6.74 -2.75
CA GLY A 14 -3.09 -6.97 -4.03
C GLY A 14 -4.36 -6.17 -4.30
N PRO A 15 -4.94 -6.29 -5.50
CA PRO A 15 -6.23 -5.71 -5.82
C PRO A 15 -7.31 -6.17 -4.84
N GLY A 16 -8.24 -5.29 -4.48
CA GLY A 16 -9.32 -5.59 -3.54
C GLY A 16 -8.91 -5.78 -2.07
N SER A 17 -7.63 -5.59 -1.73
CA SER A 17 -7.16 -5.75 -0.34
C SER A 17 -7.62 -4.63 0.61
N GLY A 18 -7.98 -3.44 0.09
CA GLY A 18 -8.43 -2.30 0.88
C GLY A 18 -7.35 -1.24 1.15
N LYS A 19 -6.22 -1.27 0.43
CA LYS A 19 -5.11 -0.29 0.58
C LYS A 19 -5.58 1.15 0.53
N THR A 20 -6.30 1.53 -0.51
CA THR A 20 -6.76 2.90 -0.73
C THR A 20 -7.70 3.37 0.38
N TRP A 21 -8.58 2.47 0.85
CA TRP A 21 -9.44 2.78 1.99
C TRP A 21 -8.63 3.02 3.26
N LEU A 22 -7.69 2.11 3.58
CA LEU A 22 -6.84 2.25 4.77
C LEU A 22 -5.97 3.51 4.69
N ALA A 23 -5.37 3.78 3.53
CA ALA A 23 -4.55 4.97 3.32
C ALA A 23 -5.33 6.26 3.62
N ARG A 24 -6.57 6.35 3.12
CA ARG A 24 -7.45 7.50 3.38
C ARG A 24 -7.82 7.63 4.86
N GLN A 25 -8.15 6.53 5.54
CA GLN A 25 -8.48 6.56 6.97
C GLN A 25 -7.29 7.03 7.80
N LEU A 26 -6.10 6.46 7.57
CA LEU A 26 -4.88 6.89 8.26
C LEU A 26 -4.49 8.33 7.91
N GLY A 27 -4.67 8.74 6.65
CA GLY A 27 -4.42 10.11 6.22
C GLY A 27 -5.27 11.13 6.97
N LEU A 28 -6.57 10.83 7.15
CA LEU A 28 -7.48 11.67 7.93
C LEU A 28 -7.16 11.64 9.44
N GLU A 29 -6.85 10.45 9.99
CA GLU A 29 -6.59 10.30 11.42
C GLU A 29 -5.29 10.99 11.85
N TYR A 30 -4.27 10.95 10.98
CA TYR A 30 -2.92 11.41 11.33
C TYR A 30 -2.47 12.68 10.61
N ASP A 31 -3.34 13.29 9.84
CA ASP A 31 -3.03 14.48 9.03
C ASP A 31 -1.80 14.29 8.13
N LEU A 32 -1.83 13.19 7.35
CA LEU A 32 -0.78 12.84 6.40
C LEU A 32 -1.27 12.91 4.96
N PRO A 33 -0.45 13.42 4.02
CA PRO A 33 -0.76 13.37 2.60
C PRO A 33 -0.76 11.91 2.12
N VAL A 34 -1.76 11.56 1.29
CA VAL A 34 -1.93 10.22 0.73
C VAL A 34 -1.64 10.26 -0.77
N HIS A 35 -0.77 9.35 -1.21
CA HIS A 35 -0.39 9.18 -2.61
C HIS A 35 -0.60 7.73 -3.04
N ALA A 36 -1.26 7.53 -4.17
CA ALA A 36 -1.35 6.24 -4.82
C ALA A 36 -0.27 6.15 -5.91
N VAL A 37 0.54 5.10 -5.90
CA VAL A 37 1.56 4.89 -6.95
C VAL A 37 0.91 4.76 -8.33
N ASP A 38 -0.31 4.23 -8.40
CA ASP A 38 -1.04 4.09 -9.65
C ASP A 38 -1.34 5.46 -10.30
N ASP A 39 -1.49 6.54 -9.53
CA ASP A 39 -1.68 7.90 -10.05
C ASP A 39 -0.40 8.44 -10.73
N GLU A 40 0.76 7.92 -10.35
CA GLU A 40 2.04 8.28 -10.96
C GLU A 40 2.36 7.45 -12.21
N VAL A 41 1.66 6.34 -12.42
CA VAL A 41 1.83 5.44 -13.58
C VAL A 41 1.22 6.04 -14.84
N TRP A 42 0.08 6.74 -14.72
CA TRP A 42 -0.64 7.32 -15.83
C TRP A 42 -0.42 8.82 -15.93
N ASP A 43 -0.35 9.34 -17.16
CA ASP A 43 -0.37 10.79 -17.38
C ASP A 43 -1.81 11.33 -17.34
N GLY A 44 -1.97 12.64 -17.35
CA GLY A 44 -3.29 13.27 -17.35
C GLY A 44 -4.16 12.97 -18.59
N ASN A 45 -3.58 12.36 -19.63
CA ASN A 45 -4.26 11.97 -20.87
C ASN A 45 -4.55 10.46 -20.93
N GLY A 46 -4.22 9.71 -19.87
CA GLY A 46 -4.44 8.27 -19.80
C GLY A 46 -3.37 7.43 -20.48
N HIS A 47 -2.20 8.00 -20.82
CA HIS A 47 -1.07 7.25 -21.36
C HIS A 47 -0.17 6.77 -20.24
N LEU A 48 0.43 5.60 -20.45
CA LEU A 48 1.42 5.05 -19.54
C LEU A 48 2.71 5.90 -19.58
N ARG A 49 3.16 6.37 -18.42
CA ARG A 49 4.44 7.09 -18.32
C ARG A 49 5.62 6.16 -18.54
N ALA A 50 6.74 6.70 -18.99
CA ALA A 50 8.00 5.97 -19.06
C ALA A 50 8.41 5.47 -17.64
N PRO A 51 8.97 4.25 -17.52
CA PRO A 51 9.35 3.69 -16.22
C PRO A 51 10.25 4.61 -15.38
N ASP A 52 11.21 5.28 -16.01
CA ASP A 52 12.14 6.18 -15.31
C ASP A 52 11.45 7.48 -14.82
N ASP A 53 10.40 7.92 -15.51
CA ASP A 53 9.57 9.05 -15.03
C ASP A 53 8.74 8.66 -13.81
N ILE A 54 8.17 7.46 -13.81
CA ILE A 54 7.45 6.90 -12.65
C ILE A 54 8.40 6.80 -11.45
N ASP A 55 9.57 6.22 -11.63
CA ASP A 55 10.56 6.05 -10.58
C ASP A 55 10.99 7.41 -9.98
N ARG A 56 11.25 8.39 -10.85
CA ARG A 56 11.61 9.74 -10.43
C ARG A 56 10.51 10.38 -9.58
N ARG A 57 9.25 10.29 -10.02
CA ARG A 57 8.08 10.83 -9.31
C ARG A 57 7.90 10.19 -7.95
N VAL A 58 7.95 8.87 -7.88
CA VAL A 58 7.84 8.15 -6.60
C VAL A 58 8.99 8.51 -5.66
N ARG A 59 10.23 8.66 -6.15
CA ARG A 59 11.36 9.15 -5.34
C ARG A 59 11.14 10.57 -4.82
N GLN A 60 10.54 11.45 -5.60
CA GLN A 60 10.16 12.80 -5.14
C GLN A 60 9.14 12.75 -4.01
N LEU A 61 8.14 11.85 -4.09
CA LEU A 61 7.18 11.63 -3.01
C LEU A 61 7.85 11.08 -1.75
N THR A 62 8.71 10.07 -1.90
CA THR A 62 9.42 9.46 -0.75
C THR A 62 10.44 10.41 -0.10
N ALA A 63 10.94 11.42 -0.82
CA ALA A 63 11.84 12.42 -0.27
C ALA A 63 11.18 13.37 0.74
N GLN A 64 9.86 13.44 0.75
CA GLN A 64 9.10 14.29 1.68
C GLN A 64 9.18 13.74 3.12
N ASP A 65 8.97 14.61 4.10
CA ASP A 65 9.02 14.26 5.53
C ASP A 65 7.76 13.54 6.01
N LYS A 66 6.63 13.72 5.31
CA LYS A 66 5.33 13.16 5.67
C LYS A 66 4.67 12.59 4.44
N TRP A 67 4.25 11.32 4.50
CA TRP A 67 3.48 10.69 3.43
C TRP A 67 2.86 9.37 3.85
N ILE A 68 1.77 9.04 3.18
CA ILE A 68 1.26 7.68 3.04
C ILE A 68 1.33 7.34 1.56
N ILE A 69 2.15 6.36 1.18
CA ILE A 69 2.26 5.91 -0.20
C ILE A 69 1.70 4.49 -0.29
N GLU A 70 0.61 4.33 -1.04
CA GLU A 70 -0.02 3.04 -1.28
C GLU A 70 0.16 2.57 -2.71
N GLY A 71 0.16 1.25 -2.91
CA GLY A 71 0.17 0.63 -4.22
C GLY A 71 1.42 -0.15 -4.58
N GLY A 72 1.37 -0.72 -5.79
CA GLY A 72 2.39 -1.59 -6.35
C GLY A 72 3.66 -0.89 -6.81
N ASN A 73 4.13 -1.25 -8.00
CA ASN A 73 5.37 -0.87 -8.65
C ASN A 73 6.65 -1.30 -7.90
N GLY A 74 7.08 -2.54 -8.18
CA GLY A 74 8.23 -3.16 -7.53
C GLY A 74 9.56 -2.43 -7.70
N ARG A 75 9.72 -1.64 -8.76
CA ARG A 75 10.93 -0.85 -9.04
C ARG A 75 11.23 0.17 -7.95
N THR A 76 10.19 0.70 -7.29
CA THR A 76 10.31 1.74 -6.27
C THR A 76 10.14 1.23 -4.84
N TYR A 77 10.09 -0.10 -4.63
CA TYR A 77 9.92 -0.67 -3.29
C TYR A 77 11.07 -0.34 -2.37
N SER A 78 12.32 -0.49 -2.83
CA SER A 78 13.51 -0.17 -2.03
C SER A 78 13.51 1.27 -1.53
N ASP A 79 13.22 2.22 -2.42
CA ASP A 79 13.18 3.65 -2.07
C ASP A 79 12.14 3.95 -0.98
N ARG A 80 10.98 3.27 -1.03
CA ARG A 80 9.91 3.41 -0.04
C ARG A 80 10.21 2.71 1.28
N VAL A 81 10.72 1.48 1.22
CA VAL A 81 11.09 0.70 2.41
C VAL A 81 12.18 1.39 3.23
N GLU A 82 13.21 1.93 2.56
CA GLU A 82 14.33 2.59 3.21
C GLU A 82 13.90 3.80 4.05
N ARG A 83 12.88 4.53 3.60
CA ARG A 83 12.43 5.75 4.25
C ARG A 83 11.20 5.60 5.11
N ALA A 84 10.50 4.48 5.04
CA ALA A 84 9.27 4.26 5.79
C ALA A 84 9.52 4.13 7.30
N ASP A 85 8.67 4.78 8.10
CA ASP A 85 8.59 4.58 9.55
C ASP A 85 7.67 3.39 9.89
N ALA A 86 6.69 3.13 9.00
CA ALA A 86 5.82 1.96 9.10
C ALA A 86 5.53 1.35 7.72
N ILE A 87 5.45 0.04 7.67
CA ILE A 87 5.08 -0.73 6.47
C ILE A 87 3.90 -1.61 6.81
N ILE A 88 2.79 -1.44 6.09
CA ILE A 88 1.56 -2.18 6.31
C ILE A 88 1.27 -3.02 5.07
N ARG A 89 1.24 -4.33 5.24
CA ARG A 89 0.81 -5.25 4.20
C ARG A 89 -0.63 -5.68 4.43
N LEU A 90 -1.44 -5.62 3.36
CA LEU A 90 -2.83 -6.07 3.35
C LEU A 90 -2.93 -7.35 2.52
N ALA A 91 -3.15 -8.48 3.17
CA ALA A 91 -3.30 -9.78 2.56
C ALA A 91 -4.56 -10.53 3.05
N PRO A 92 -5.76 -9.92 2.95
CA PRO A 92 -7.00 -10.62 3.29
C PRO A 92 -7.24 -11.81 2.36
N PRO A 93 -8.08 -12.78 2.76
CA PRO A 93 -8.37 -13.95 1.96
C PRO A 93 -8.83 -13.61 0.54
N ILE A 94 -8.42 -14.41 -0.44
CA ILE A 94 -8.66 -14.16 -1.87
C ILE A 94 -10.15 -13.98 -2.21
N TRP A 95 -11.04 -14.73 -1.56
CA TRP A 95 -12.47 -14.61 -1.79
C TRP A 95 -13.03 -13.24 -1.39
N GLN A 96 -12.51 -12.63 -0.31
CA GLN A 96 -12.90 -11.26 0.09
C GLN A 96 -12.43 -10.24 -0.93
N ARG A 97 -11.20 -10.42 -1.45
CA ARG A 97 -10.63 -9.53 -2.46
C ARG A 97 -11.42 -9.60 -3.76
N LEU A 98 -11.72 -10.82 -4.23
CA LEU A 98 -12.55 -11.04 -5.43
C LEU A 98 -13.94 -10.44 -5.27
N HIS A 99 -14.59 -10.64 -4.13
CA HIS A 99 -15.89 -10.05 -3.85
C HIS A 99 -15.85 -8.51 -3.93
N ARG A 100 -14.85 -7.89 -3.33
CA ARG A 100 -14.68 -6.43 -3.36
C ARG A 100 -14.41 -5.89 -4.76
N VAL A 101 -13.55 -6.57 -5.54
CA VAL A 101 -13.26 -6.21 -6.94
C VAL A 101 -14.53 -6.33 -7.77
N LEU A 102 -15.25 -7.46 -7.67
CA LEU A 102 -16.49 -7.68 -8.41
C LEU A 102 -17.56 -6.63 -8.08
N ARG A 103 -17.69 -6.26 -6.81
CA ARG A 103 -18.68 -5.28 -6.37
C ARG A 103 -18.34 -3.85 -6.82
N ARG A 104 -17.05 -3.50 -6.87
CA ARG A 104 -16.58 -2.15 -7.25
C ARG A 104 -16.51 -1.96 -8.75
N ASP A 105 -15.93 -2.93 -9.45
CA ASP A 105 -15.53 -2.81 -10.85
C ASP A 105 -16.39 -3.67 -11.79
N GLY A 106 -17.33 -4.45 -11.23
CA GLY A 106 -18.16 -5.38 -12.02
C GLY A 106 -17.37 -6.59 -12.51
N LEU A 107 -17.93 -7.30 -13.51
CA LEU A 107 -17.35 -8.50 -14.08
C LEU A 107 -16.23 -8.16 -15.08
N GLN A 108 -15.13 -7.62 -14.60
CA GLN A 108 -13.91 -7.39 -15.38
C GLN A 108 -12.99 -8.61 -15.29
N ILE A 109 -13.06 -9.51 -16.27
CA ILE A 109 -12.36 -10.80 -16.26
C ILE A 109 -10.84 -10.63 -16.08
N GLU A 110 -10.24 -9.66 -16.76
CA GLU A 110 -8.79 -9.39 -16.66
C GLU A 110 -8.40 -8.99 -15.23
N LEU A 111 -9.16 -8.12 -14.57
CA LEU A 111 -8.91 -7.70 -13.21
C LEU A 111 -9.11 -8.85 -12.21
N LEU A 112 -10.11 -9.71 -12.43
CA LEU A 112 -10.33 -10.90 -11.61
C LEU A 112 -9.18 -11.91 -11.75
N ARG A 113 -8.74 -12.19 -12.99
CA ARG A 113 -7.58 -13.04 -13.27
C ARG A 113 -6.30 -12.46 -12.63
N TRP A 114 -6.10 -11.16 -12.74
CA TRP A 114 -5.00 -10.47 -12.09
C TRP A 114 -5.05 -10.60 -10.57
N THR A 115 -6.22 -10.41 -9.96
CA THR A 115 -6.42 -10.58 -8.52
C THR A 115 -6.06 -11.98 -8.05
N LEU A 116 -6.43 -13.02 -8.82
CA LEU A 116 -6.09 -14.41 -8.53
C LEU A 116 -4.58 -14.71 -8.65
N ARG A 117 -3.91 -14.08 -9.61
CA ARG A 117 -2.48 -14.31 -9.87
C ARG A 117 -1.57 -13.47 -8.99
N TYR A 118 -2.07 -12.38 -8.43
CA TYR A 118 -1.25 -11.38 -7.73
C TYR A 118 -0.36 -12.00 -6.67
N ASP A 119 -0.89 -12.85 -5.80
CA ASP A 119 -0.14 -13.43 -4.70
C ASP A 119 1.00 -14.34 -5.16
N ARG A 120 0.81 -15.05 -6.29
CA ARG A 120 1.86 -15.88 -6.89
C ARG A 120 2.99 -15.06 -7.50
N VAL A 121 2.65 -13.92 -8.10
CA VAL A 121 3.60 -13.08 -8.84
C VAL A 121 4.29 -12.08 -7.93
N PHE A 122 3.53 -11.43 -7.04
CA PHE A 122 4.02 -10.31 -6.23
C PHE A 122 3.93 -10.51 -4.71
N GLY A 123 3.28 -11.57 -4.22
CA GLY A 123 3.15 -11.83 -2.80
C GLY A 123 4.48 -11.97 -2.08
N ALA A 124 5.47 -12.61 -2.72
CA ALA A 124 6.83 -12.72 -2.19
C ALA A 124 7.53 -11.35 -2.07
N ARG A 125 7.29 -10.45 -3.02
CA ARG A 125 7.82 -9.08 -3.00
C ARG A 125 7.22 -8.27 -1.85
N ASP A 126 5.90 -8.37 -1.65
CA ASP A 126 5.21 -7.68 -0.57
C ASP A 126 5.66 -8.21 0.81
N CYS A 127 5.92 -9.52 0.93
CA CYS A 127 6.52 -10.11 2.12
C CYS A 127 7.95 -9.60 2.37
N ARG A 128 8.78 -9.50 1.32
CA ARG A 128 10.15 -8.97 1.44
C ARG A 128 10.14 -7.53 1.93
N ALA A 129 9.21 -6.69 1.47
CA ALA A 129 9.10 -5.32 1.96
C ALA A 129 8.95 -5.26 3.50
N LEU A 130 8.15 -6.18 4.09
CA LEU A 130 8.06 -6.29 5.55
C LEU A 130 9.38 -6.78 6.17
N GLN A 131 10.03 -7.78 5.57
CA GLN A 131 11.29 -8.34 6.07
C GLN A 131 12.42 -7.31 6.03
N ASP A 132 12.58 -6.61 4.91
CA ASP A 132 13.61 -5.59 4.72
C ASP A 132 13.39 -4.40 5.64
N GLY A 133 12.11 -3.98 5.81
CA GLY A 133 11.73 -2.89 6.69
C GLY A 133 11.76 -3.23 8.18
N SER A 134 11.78 -4.53 8.55
CA SER A 134 11.67 -4.96 9.96
C SER A 134 12.77 -4.45 10.88
N LYS A 135 13.91 -4.02 10.33
CA LYS A 135 15.03 -3.46 11.09
C LYS A 135 14.87 -2.00 11.44
N THR A 136 14.12 -1.24 10.65
CA THR A 136 14.04 0.23 10.72
C THR A 136 12.63 0.75 10.87
N ALA A 137 11.63 0.00 10.42
CA ALA A 137 10.22 0.38 10.40
C ALA A 137 9.35 -0.54 11.25
N ILE A 138 8.17 -0.02 11.65
CA ILE A 138 7.12 -0.84 12.25
C ILE A 138 6.43 -1.63 11.13
N CYS A 139 6.48 -2.96 11.19
CA CYS A 139 5.88 -3.83 10.18
C CYS A 139 4.58 -4.44 10.68
N ILE A 140 3.49 -4.25 9.93
CA ILE A 140 2.15 -4.73 10.26
C ILE A 140 1.62 -5.58 9.10
N ASP A 141 1.26 -6.83 9.39
CA ASP A 141 0.67 -7.76 8.41
C ASP A 141 -0.82 -7.98 8.74
N ILE A 142 -1.70 -7.44 7.90
CA ILE A 142 -3.14 -7.50 8.06
C ILE A 142 -3.71 -8.58 7.14
N ARG A 143 -4.17 -9.67 7.72
CA ARG A 143 -4.74 -10.83 7.01
C ARG A 143 -6.24 -11.00 7.22
N SER A 144 -6.80 -10.30 8.20
CA SER A 144 -8.21 -10.43 8.57
C SER A 144 -8.84 -9.07 8.91
N ASN A 145 -10.18 -9.03 8.93
CA ASN A 145 -10.91 -7.87 9.42
C ASN A 145 -10.60 -7.58 10.91
N LYS A 146 -10.27 -8.62 11.69
CA LYS A 146 -9.86 -8.49 13.09
C LYS A 146 -8.55 -7.71 13.22
N ASP A 147 -7.57 -8.00 12.36
CA ASP A 147 -6.29 -7.30 12.35
C ASP A 147 -6.49 -5.83 11.96
N MET A 148 -7.35 -5.59 10.96
CA MET A 148 -7.73 -4.23 10.57
C MET A 148 -8.38 -3.46 11.72
N GLN A 149 -9.32 -4.06 12.42
CA GLN A 149 -9.95 -3.42 13.59
C GLN A 149 -8.95 -3.12 14.70
N ARG A 150 -8.02 -4.04 14.98
CA ARG A 150 -6.95 -3.83 15.95
C ARG A 150 -6.08 -2.63 15.58
N LEU A 151 -5.68 -2.52 14.30
CA LEU A 151 -4.91 -1.37 13.82
C LEU A 151 -5.68 -0.07 14.02
N MET A 152 -6.96 -0.04 13.64
CA MET A 152 -7.79 1.18 13.76
C MET A 152 -8.04 1.59 15.21
N LEU A 153 -8.12 0.64 16.14
CA LEU A 153 -8.31 0.92 17.57
C LEU A 153 -7.02 1.29 18.30
N ALA A 154 -5.95 0.55 18.04
CA ALA A 154 -4.67 0.72 18.74
C ALA A 154 -3.79 1.81 18.10
N GLY A 155 -3.97 2.07 16.79
CA GLY A 155 -3.07 2.89 16.00
C GLY A 155 -1.77 2.18 15.66
N ILE A 156 -0.89 2.89 14.94
CA ILE A 156 0.47 2.43 14.63
C ILE A 156 1.36 2.74 15.83
N ALA A 157 1.70 1.73 16.62
CA ALA A 157 2.59 1.86 17.78
C ALA A 157 3.78 0.91 17.65
N LYS A 158 4.95 1.32 18.14
CA LYS A 158 6.04 0.36 18.43
C LYS A 158 5.60 -0.50 19.60
N SER A 159 5.58 -1.81 19.40
CA SER A 159 5.44 -2.80 20.48
C SER A 159 6.63 -2.71 21.41
#